data_267577e9523d08a454d4608f8cf81867
#
_entry.id   267577e9523d08a454d4608f8cf81867
#
_cell.length_a   1.000
_cell.length_b   1.000
_cell.length_c   1.000
_cell.angle_alpha   90.00
_cell.angle_beta   90.00
_cell.angle_gamma   90.00
#
_symmetry.space_group_name_H-M   'P 1'
#
loop_
_entity.id
_entity.type
_entity.pdbx_description
1 polymer ?
#
loop_
_entity_poly.entity_id
_entity_poly.type
_entity_poly.pdbx_seq_one_letter_code
_entity_poly.pdbx_strand_id
1 'polypeptide(L)'
;TVGAAGGLNIALKAVVNAGEEIIVIAPYFGEYDNYISNVDGVKVVISPDTERFSINFDELEQKITKKTRALIINSPNNPTGAVYSEEDIKRLSAILDAKQKEYGTTIFLIADEPYRELVFGGGKVPYLTKYYKNTFVGYSFSKSLSLPGERIGYLTIPSEMDDFANVVGAVSVANRILGFVNAPSLMQRVIGRCIGQTADLSVYEENKDILYKALTEYGYSCVEPKGTFYMFPKSIIPDDKEFCAKAKDFHLIIVPGSTFGCPGHFRIAYCVEKQTVHNSLEAFKKLADFYKG
;
A
#
# COMPACT_ATOMS: atom_id res chain seq x y z
N THR A 1 -9.40 -6.58 -13.87
CA THR A 1 -9.75 -5.19 -13.48
C THR A 1 -8.87 -4.16 -14.18
N VAL A 2 -9.27 -2.91 -14.16
CA VAL A 2 -8.48 -1.76 -14.66
C VAL A 2 -7.41 -1.34 -13.63
N GLY A 3 -6.46 -2.24 -13.41
CA GLY A 3 -5.44 -2.14 -12.35
C GLY A 3 -6.00 -2.43 -10.96
N ALA A 4 -5.14 -2.35 -9.92
CA ALA A 4 -5.55 -2.55 -8.54
C ALA A 4 -6.56 -1.49 -8.08
N ALA A 5 -6.40 -0.22 -8.48
CA ALA A 5 -7.34 0.85 -8.14
C ALA A 5 -8.80 0.51 -8.51
N GLY A 6 -9.01 0.01 -9.75
CA GLY A 6 -10.32 -0.49 -10.16
C GLY A 6 -10.79 -1.66 -9.29
N GLY A 7 -9.90 -2.60 -8.96
CA GLY A 7 -10.22 -3.74 -8.11
C GLY A 7 -10.66 -3.35 -6.70
N LEU A 8 -9.96 -2.40 -6.07
CA LEU A 8 -10.27 -1.93 -4.72
C LEU A 8 -11.62 -1.19 -4.70
N ASN A 9 -11.87 -0.30 -5.67
CA ASN A 9 -13.16 0.39 -5.77
C ASN A 9 -14.31 -0.60 -5.98
N ILE A 10 -14.11 -1.64 -6.81
CA ILE A 10 -15.09 -2.70 -7.02
C ILE A 10 -15.36 -3.47 -5.72
N ALA A 11 -14.30 -3.88 -4.99
CA ALA A 11 -14.43 -4.60 -3.74
C ALA A 11 -15.20 -3.78 -2.70
N LEU A 12 -14.80 -2.52 -2.47
CA LEU A 12 -15.49 -1.62 -1.55
C LEU A 12 -16.96 -1.42 -1.94
N LYS A 13 -17.24 -1.14 -3.24
CA LYS A 13 -18.61 -0.93 -3.72
C LYS A 13 -19.50 -2.17 -3.60
N ALA A 14 -18.90 -3.36 -3.62
CA ALA A 14 -19.64 -4.62 -3.49
C ALA A 14 -20.04 -4.93 -2.03
N VAL A 15 -19.25 -4.49 -1.03
CA VAL A 15 -19.44 -4.98 0.34
C VAL A 15 -19.70 -3.89 1.38
N VAL A 16 -19.50 -2.62 1.06
CA VAL A 16 -19.67 -1.50 2.00
C VAL A 16 -20.96 -0.75 1.71
N ASN A 17 -21.74 -0.47 2.76
CA ASN A 17 -22.89 0.41 2.72
C ASN A 17 -22.52 1.81 3.24
N ALA A 18 -23.29 2.83 2.87
CA ALA A 18 -23.09 4.19 3.35
C ALA A 18 -23.09 4.23 4.89
N GLY A 19 -22.07 4.92 5.44
CA GLY A 19 -21.89 5.08 6.89
C GLY A 19 -21.22 3.90 7.60
N GLU A 20 -20.90 2.80 6.90
CA GLU A 20 -20.08 1.73 7.47
C GLU A 20 -18.58 2.14 7.52
N GLU A 21 -17.86 1.58 8.47
CA GLU A 21 -16.48 1.95 8.76
C GLU A 21 -15.51 1.09 7.93
N ILE A 22 -14.49 1.78 7.40
CA ILE A 22 -13.37 1.18 6.67
C ILE A 22 -12.08 1.58 7.39
N ILE A 23 -11.35 0.58 7.89
CA ILE A 23 -10.08 0.80 8.58
C ILE A 23 -8.95 0.89 7.56
N VAL A 24 -8.05 1.86 7.76
CA VAL A 24 -6.76 1.99 7.08
C VAL A 24 -5.64 2.08 8.12
N ILE A 25 -4.48 1.51 7.81
CA ILE A 25 -3.32 1.50 8.71
C ILE A 25 -2.32 2.54 8.20
N ALA A 26 -2.11 3.61 8.96
CA ALA A 26 -1.12 4.63 8.58
C ALA A 26 0.32 4.11 8.79
N PRO A 27 1.27 4.47 7.91
CA PRO A 27 1.09 5.26 6.70
C PRO A 27 0.39 4.44 5.59
N TYR A 28 -0.55 5.07 4.89
CA TYR A 28 -1.34 4.43 3.84
C TYR A 28 -1.32 5.21 2.53
N PHE A 29 -1.64 4.57 1.43
CA PHE A 29 -1.74 5.21 0.12
C PHE A 29 -2.91 6.21 0.11
N GLY A 30 -2.63 7.50 -0.12
CA GLY A 30 -3.60 8.58 0.03
C GLY A 30 -4.88 8.45 -0.81
N GLU A 31 -4.83 7.72 -1.94
CA GLU A 31 -6.03 7.49 -2.75
C GLU A 31 -7.11 6.64 -2.06
N TYR A 32 -6.79 5.95 -0.96
CA TYR A 32 -7.81 5.24 -0.19
C TYR A 32 -8.87 6.19 0.37
N ASP A 33 -8.53 7.45 0.62
CA ASP A 33 -9.49 8.48 1.04
C ASP A 33 -10.59 8.67 -0.02
N ASN A 34 -10.19 8.72 -1.29
CA ASN A 34 -11.12 8.85 -2.42
C ASN A 34 -11.96 7.57 -2.59
N TYR A 35 -11.34 6.39 -2.46
CA TYR A 35 -12.06 5.11 -2.62
C TYR A 35 -13.10 4.90 -1.52
N ILE A 36 -12.80 5.29 -0.28
CA ILE A 36 -13.71 5.23 0.85
C ILE A 36 -14.85 6.24 0.66
N SER A 37 -14.55 7.45 0.21
CA SER A 37 -15.55 8.49 -0.09
C SER A 37 -16.51 8.05 -1.21
N ASN A 38 -16.02 7.33 -2.23
CA ASN A 38 -16.85 6.84 -3.35
C ASN A 38 -17.96 5.85 -2.93
N VAL A 39 -17.89 5.30 -1.74
CA VAL A 39 -18.89 4.39 -1.18
C VAL A 39 -19.62 4.99 0.02
N ASP A 40 -19.47 6.30 0.25
CA ASP A 40 -20.02 6.99 1.43
C ASP A 40 -19.59 6.33 2.76
N GLY A 41 -18.42 5.69 2.78
CA GLY A 41 -17.84 5.01 3.93
C GLY A 41 -17.22 5.98 4.94
N VAL A 42 -17.08 5.53 6.17
CA VAL A 42 -16.40 6.27 7.26
C VAL A 42 -14.98 5.73 7.42
N LYS A 43 -13.99 6.58 7.15
CA LYS A 43 -12.58 6.20 7.34
C LYS A 43 -12.21 6.15 8.83
N VAL A 44 -11.65 5.02 9.26
CA VAL A 44 -11.04 4.84 10.59
C VAL A 44 -9.55 4.60 10.41
N VAL A 45 -8.72 5.47 10.99
CA VAL A 45 -7.26 5.39 10.83
C VAL A 45 -6.63 4.75 12.07
N ILE A 46 -5.79 3.74 11.86
CA ILE A 46 -4.89 3.20 12.87
C ILE A 46 -3.59 3.99 12.81
N SER A 47 -3.14 4.51 13.95
CA SER A 47 -1.95 5.34 14.06
C SER A 47 -0.68 4.60 13.62
N PRO A 48 0.28 5.28 12.98
CA PRO A 48 1.50 4.66 12.51
C PRO A 48 2.43 4.27 13.67
N ASP A 49 3.01 3.08 13.58
CA ASP A 49 4.26 2.76 14.28
C ASP A 49 5.42 3.34 13.44
N THR A 50 6.01 4.43 13.89
CA THR A 50 7.07 5.12 13.12
C THR A 50 8.46 4.54 13.33
N GLU A 51 8.62 3.53 14.21
CA GLU A 51 9.90 2.87 14.46
C GLU A 51 10.12 1.68 13.54
N ARG A 52 9.04 0.94 13.21
CA ARG A 52 9.11 -0.28 12.41
C ARG A 52 8.13 -0.32 11.25
N PHE A 53 7.15 0.58 11.23
CA PHE A 53 6.00 0.56 10.33
C PHE A 53 5.22 -0.75 10.39
N SER A 54 5.12 -1.33 11.59
CA SER A 54 4.30 -2.48 11.89
C SER A 54 2.85 -2.08 12.20
N ILE A 55 1.96 -3.07 12.34
CA ILE A 55 0.56 -2.82 12.68
C ILE A 55 0.44 -2.53 14.18
N ASN A 56 -0.19 -1.41 14.54
CA ASN A 56 -0.57 -1.14 15.93
C ASN A 56 -1.81 -1.96 16.29
N PHE A 57 -1.58 -3.20 16.72
CA PHE A 57 -2.64 -4.16 16.99
C PHE A 57 -3.54 -3.78 18.16
N ASP A 58 -3.00 -3.13 19.18
CA ASP A 58 -3.77 -2.75 20.36
C ASP A 58 -4.79 -1.66 20.00
N GLU A 59 -4.38 -0.68 19.20
CA GLU A 59 -5.28 0.34 18.67
C GLU A 59 -6.26 -0.26 17.65
N LEU A 60 -5.80 -1.18 16.79
CA LEU A 60 -6.66 -1.87 15.83
C LEU A 60 -7.81 -2.58 16.53
N GLU A 61 -7.52 -3.37 17.56
CA GLU A 61 -8.53 -4.12 18.31
C GLU A 61 -9.55 -3.21 18.99
N GLN A 62 -9.10 -2.05 19.50
CA GLN A 62 -9.97 -1.05 20.13
C GLN A 62 -10.86 -0.30 19.12
N LYS A 63 -10.37 -0.06 17.91
CA LYS A 63 -11.09 0.72 16.89
C LYS A 63 -12.02 -0.10 16.01
N ILE A 64 -11.95 -1.43 16.04
CA ILE A 64 -12.94 -2.27 15.37
C ILE A 64 -14.25 -2.19 16.12
N THR A 65 -15.35 -1.81 15.44
CA THR A 65 -16.70 -1.71 15.97
C THR A 65 -17.67 -2.59 15.18
N LYS A 66 -18.91 -2.69 15.65
CA LYS A 66 -19.98 -3.38 14.90
C LYS A 66 -20.32 -2.72 13.54
N LYS A 67 -19.83 -1.49 13.29
CA LYS A 67 -19.97 -0.80 12.01
C LYS A 67 -18.79 -1.07 11.07
N THR A 68 -17.72 -1.65 11.57
CA THR A 68 -16.54 -1.96 10.75
C THR A 68 -16.89 -3.02 9.73
N ARG A 69 -16.80 -2.66 8.45
CA ARG A 69 -17.12 -3.53 7.32
C ARG A 69 -15.88 -4.02 6.59
N ALA A 70 -14.84 -3.17 6.48
CA ALA A 70 -13.63 -3.52 5.77
C ALA A 70 -12.38 -2.99 6.44
N LEU A 71 -11.24 -3.66 6.19
CA LEU A 71 -9.91 -3.20 6.50
C LEU A 71 -9.06 -3.27 5.23
N ILE A 72 -8.40 -2.17 4.86
CA ILE A 72 -7.48 -2.13 3.72
C ILE A 72 -6.06 -2.30 4.25
N ILE A 73 -5.34 -3.26 3.69
CA ILE A 73 -3.93 -3.53 3.99
C ILE A 73 -3.10 -3.48 2.71
N ASN A 74 -1.93 -2.86 2.79
CA ASN A 74 -0.99 -2.79 1.67
C ASN A 74 0.38 -3.31 2.11
N SER A 75 0.80 -4.44 1.55
CA SER A 75 2.09 -5.07 1.84
C SER A 75 2.62 -5.81 0.59
N PRO A 76 3.82 -5.47 0.13
CA PRO A 76 4.74 -4.40 0.58
C PRO A 76 4.10 -3.01 0.51
N ASN A 77 4.40 -2.18 1.53
CA ASN A 77 3.66 -0.95 1.79
C ASN A 77 4.16 0.25 0.98
N ASN A 78 3.25 1.00 0.42
CA ASN A 78 3.46 2.37 -0.06
C ASN A 78 2.88 3.33 0.99
N PRO A 79 3.71 4.14 1.68
CA PRO A 79 5.01 4.69 1.23
C PRO A 79 6.26 4.06 1.88
N THR A 80 6.16 3.16 2.84
CA THR A 80 7.25 2.82 3.76
C THR A 80 8.23 1.77 3.24
N GLY A 81 7.80 0.93 2.31
CA GLY A 81 8.56 -0.27 1.92
C GLY A 81 8.52 -1.39 2.97
N ALA A 82 7.73 -1.26 4.02
CA ALA A 82 7.55 -2.30 5.02
C ALA A 82 6.82 -3.53 4.43
N VAL A 83 7.19 -4.71 4.90
CA VAL A 83 6.55 -5.98 4.55
C VAL A 83 6.08 -6.62 5.84
N TYR A 84 4.78 -6.85 5.97
CA TYR A 84 4.22 -7.50 7.16
C TYR A 84 4.62 -8.96 7.21
N SER A 85 5.00 -9.42 8.40
CA SER A 85 5.40 -10.81 8.64
C SER A 85 4.22 -11.77 8.64
N GLU A 86 4.51 -13.06 8.57
CA GLU A 86 3.47 -14.09 8.70
C GLU A 86 2.80 -14.04 10.08
N GLU A 87 3.55 -13.71 11.13
CA GLU A 87 3.06 -13.53 12.49
C GLU A 87 2.09 -12.34 12.58
N ASP A 88 2.41 -11.22 11.92
CA ASP A 88 1.51 -10.07 11.84
C ASP A 88 0.18 -10.45 11.18
N ILE A 89 0.24 -11.20 10.07
CA ILE A 89 -0.97 -11.63 9.36
C ILE A 89 -1.78 -12.63 10.18
N LYS A 90 -1.15 -13.57 10.89
CA LYS A 90 -1.84 -14.49 11.81
C LYS A 90 -2.53 -13.74 12.95
N ARG A 91 -1.85 -12.75 13.56
CA ARG A 91 -2.44 -11.91 14.61
C ARG A 91 -3.60 -11.08 14.10
N LEU A 92 -3.44 -10.45 12.93
CA LEU A 92 -4.51 -9.70 12.26
C LEU A 92 -5.74 -10.59 12.04
N SER A 93 -5.54 -11.77 11.45
CA SER A 93 -6.62 -12.72 11.16
C SER A 93 -7.37 -13.13 12.42
N ALA A 94 -6.63 -13.43 13.50
CA ALA A 94 -7.24 -13.83 14.78
C ALA A 94 -8.10 -12.71 15.38
N ILE A 95 -7.65 -11.45 15.29
CA ILE A 95 -8.43 -10.29 15.74
C ILE A 95 -9.70 -10.13 14.90
N LEU A 96 -9.59 -10.20 13.57
CA LEU A 96 -10.75 -10.07 12.68
C LEU A 96 -11.77 -11.18 12.92
N ASP A 97 -11.32 -12.43 13.07
CA ASP A 97 -12.21 -13.57 13.38
C ASP A 97 -12.93 -13.42 14.73
N ALA A 98 -12.21 -12.97 15.76
CA ALA A 98 -12.78 -12.71 17.07
C ALA A 98 -13.85 -11.61 17.02
N LYS A 99 -13.55 -10.49 16.33
CA LYS A 99 -14.46 -9.36 16.19
C LYS A 99 -15.68 -9.66 15.32
N GLN A 100 -15.53 -10.42 14.25
CA GLN A 100 -16.67 -10.92 13.47
C GLN A 100 -17.63 -11.76 14.33
N LYS A 101 -17.05 -12.66 15.14
CA LYS A 101 -17.84 -13.49 16.04
C LYS A 101 -18.52 -12.67 17.14
N GLU A 102 -17.80 -11.66 17.70
CA GLU A 102 -18.34 -10.77 18.74
C GLU A 102 -19.53 -9.95 18.23
N TYR A 103 -19.45 -9.39 17.03
CA TYR A 103 -20.46 -8.47 16.49
C TYR A 103 -21.50 -9.13 15.60
N GLY A 104 -21.27 -10.37 15.18
CA GLY A 104 -22.16 -11.09 14.25
C GLY A 104 -22.18 -10.48 12.85
N THR A 105 -21.11 -9.79 12.44
CA THR A 105 -21.00 -9.11 11.13
C THR A 105 -19.71 -9.53 10.44
N THR A 106 -19.78 -9.69 9.11
CA THR A 106 -18.58 -9.98 8.31
C THR A 106 -17.70 -8.75 8.16
N ILE A 107 -16.41 -8.88 8.45
CA ILE A 107 -15.39 -7.86 8.20
C ILE A 107 -14.54 -8.35 7.03
N PHE A 108 -14.47 -7.59 5.94
CA PHE A 108 -13.68 -7.95 4.78
C PHE A 108 -12.26 -7.38 4.87
N LEU A 109 -11.27 -8.21 4.60
CA LEU A 109 -9.88 -7.78 4.44
C LEU A 109 -9.64 -7.49 2.96
N ILE A 110 -9.22 -6.28 2.63
CA ILE A 110 -8.91 -5.86 1.26
C ILE A 110 -7.40 -5.68 1.16
N ALA A 111 -6.73 -6.65 0.55
CA ALA A 111 -5.29 -6.64 0.34
C ALA A 111 -4.96 -5.95 -0.97
N ASP A 112 -4.27 -4.81 -0.88
CA ASP A 112 -3.70 -4.10 -2.04
C ASP A 112 -2.26 -4.57 -2.25
N GLU A 113 -2.03 -5.44 -3.24
CA GLU A 113 -0.76 -6.15 -3.44
C GLU A 113 -0.04 -5.87 -4.77
N PRO A 114 0.04 -4.63 -5.25
CA PRO A 114 0.71 -4.35 -6.53
C PRO A 114 2.23 -4.50 -6.48
N TYR A 115 2.81 -4.66 -5.27
CA TYR A 115 4.25 -4.75 -5.03
C TYR A 115 4.71 -6.14 -4.58
N ARG A 116 3.87 -7.18 -4.73
CA ARG A 116 4.14 -8.53 -4.19
C ARG A 116 5.52 -9.08 -4.60
N GLU A 117 5.95 -8.84 -5.83
CA GLU A 117 7.23 -9.29 -6.36
C GLU A 117 8.40 -8.37 -6.00
N LEU A 118 8.12 -7.15 -5.55
CA LEU A 118 9.12 -6.16 -5.18
C LEU A 118 9.48 -6.31 -3.70
N VAL A 119 10.21 -7.37 -3.37
CA VAL A 119 10.76 -7.65 -2.04
C VAL A 119 12.24 -7.93 -2.15
N PHE A 120 13.01 -7.48 -1.17
CA PHE A 120 14.46 -7.52 -1.17
C PHE A 120 15.00 -8.58 -0.20
N GLY A 121 16.27 -8.97 -0.39
CA GLY A 121 16.94 -9.91 0.51
C GLY A 121 16.28 -11.30 0.58
N GLY A 122 15.61 -11.74 -0.47
CA GLY A 122 14.91 -13.04 -0.48
C GLY A 122 13.65 -13.09 0.38
N GLY A 123 13.12 -11.95 0.78
CA GLY A 123 11.87 -11.82 1.53
C GLY A 123 10.67 -12.44 0.81
N LYS A 124 9.62 -12.76 1.56
CA LYS A 124 8.38 -13.33 1.04
C LYS A 124 7.19 -12.57 1.58
N VAL A 125 6.21 -12.32 0.71
CA VAL A 125 4.91 -11.74 1.11
C VAL A 125 3.96 -12.90 1.41
N PRO A 126 3.39 -12.98 2.63
CA PRO A 126 2.40 -14.00 2.94
C PRO A 126 1.17 -13.90 2.03
N TYR A 127 0.55 -15.03 1.71
CA TYR A 127 -0.74 -15.04 1.02
C TYR A 127 -1.86 -14.90 2.06
N LEU A 128 -2.47 -13.72 2.15
CA LEU A 128 -3.46 -13.40 3.19
C LEU A 128 -4.67 -14.34 3.17
N THR A 129 -5.09 -14.80 2.00
CA THR A 129 -6.18 -15.76 1.81
C THR A 129 -5.97 -17.10 2.51
N LYS A 130 -4.72 -17.45 2.87
CA LYS A 130 -4.42 -18.66 3.66
C LYS A 130 -4.75 -18.51 5.14
N TYR A 131 -4.87 -17.28 5.62
CA TYR A 131 -5.04 -16.97 7.04
C TYR A 131 -6.44 -16.43 7.34
N TYR A 132 -7.04 -15.71 6.39
CA TYR A 132 -8.35 -15.10 6.56
C TYR A 132 -9.19 -15.26 5.30
N LYS A 133 -10.29 -16.02 5.40
CA LYS A 133 -11.13 -16.38 4.23
C LYS A 133 -11.85 -15.19 3.60
N ASN A 134 -12.27 -14.19 4.40
CA ASN A 134 -12.98 -13.01 3.92
C ASN A 134 -12.03 -11.95 3.34
N THR A 135 -11.08 -12.38 2.51
CA THR A 135 -10.03 -11.54 1.92
C THR A 135 -10.24 -11.35 0.42
N PHE A 136 -10.31 -10.09 -0.01
CA PHE A 136 -10.09 -9.70 -1.41
C PHE A 136 -8.60 -9.43 -1.63
N VAL A 137 -8.06 -9.88 -2.77
CA VAL A 137 -6.70 -9.50 -3.18
C VAL A 137 -6.78 -8.69 -4.46
N GLY A 138 -6.45 -7.41 -4.37
CA GLY A 138 -6.29 -6.50 -5.49
C GLY A 138 -4.85 -6.49 -5.98
N TYR A 139 -4.62 -6.90 -7.23
CA TYR A 139 -3.30 -6.95 -7.84
C TYR A 139 -3.24 -6.11 -9.12
N SER A 140 -2.05 -5.62 -9.45
CA SER A 140 -1.78 -4.89 -10.67
C SER A 140 -0.44 -5.28 -11.29
N PHE A 141 -0.41 -5.44 -12.62
CA PHE A 141 0.82 -5.63 -13.39
C PHE A 141 1.58 -4.32 -13.64
N SER A 142 1.11 -3.21 -13.06
CA SER A 142 1.75 -1.89 -13.19
C SER A 142 3.19 -1.86 -12.70
N LYS A 143 3.54 -2.73 -11.73
CA LYS A 143 4.85 -2.74 -11.06
C LYS A 143 5.70 -3.92 -11.49
N SER A 144 5.18 -5.13 -11.39
CA SER A 144 5.89 -6.36 -11.74
C SER A 144 6.31 -6.43 -13.22
N LEU A 145 5.51 -5.90 -14.13
CA LEU A 145 5.79 -5.86 -15.57
C LEU A 145 6.07 -4.45 -16.12
N SER A 146 6.17 -3.44 -15.25
CA SER A 146 6.39 -2.04 -15.66
C SER A 146 5.33 -1.53 -16.67
N LEU A 147 4.06 -1.91 -16.48
CA LEU A 147 2.94 -1.58 -17.38
C LEU A 147 1.89 -0.66 -16.69
N PRO A 148 2.28 0.48 -16.06
CA PRO A 148 1.33 1.28 -15.30
C PRO A 148 0.27 1.95 -16.20
N GLY A 149 0.60 2.27 -17.45
CA GLY A 149 -0.29 2.91 -18.41
C GLY A 149 -1.35 1.97 -18.99
N GLU A 150 -1.12 0.67 -18.97
CA GLU A 150 -1.99 -0.33 -19.60
C GLU A 150 -3.22 -0.68 -18.75
N ARG A 151 -3.26 -0.25 -17.50
CA ARG A 151 -4.40 -0.39 -16.60
C ARG A 151 -4.90 -1.84 -16.49
N ILE A 152 -4.00 -2.77 -16.21
CA ILE A 152 -4.32 -4.20 -16.14
C ILE A 152 -4.00 -4.76 -14.75
N GLY A 153 -4.93 -5.51 -14.19
CA GLY A 153 -4.84 -6.16 -12.89
C GLY A 153 -5.96 -7.17 -12.70
N TYR A 154 -6.07 -7.71 -11.50
CA TYR A 154 -7.16 -8.61 -11.12
C TYR A 154 -7.60 -8.42 -9.68
N LEU A 155 -8.78 -8.90 -9.36
CA LEU A 155 -9.32 -9.03 -8.01
C LEU A 155 -9.58 -10.51 -7.75
N THR A 156 -8.93 -11.06 -6.72
CA THR A 156 -9.14 -12.44 -6.29
C THR A 156 -10.16 -12.49 -5.16
N ILE A 157 -11.09 -13.44 -5.25
CA ILE A 157 -12.09 -13.76 -4.24
C ILE A 157 -11.96 -15.26 -3.97
N PRO A 158 -11.51 -15.69 -2.79
CA PRO A 158 -11.38 -17.12 -2.49
C PRO A 158 -12.76 -17.79 -2.38
N SER A 159 -12.86 -19.02 -2.84
CA SER A 159 -14.11 -19.79 -2.82
C SER A 159 -14.64 -20.07 -1.41
N GLU A 160 -13.75 -19.98 -0.41
CA GLU A 160 -14.03 -20.18 1.01
C GLU A 160 -14.63 -18.95 1.70
N MET A 161 -14.70 -17.81 0.98
CA MET A 161 -15.28 -16.57 1.51
C MET A 161 -16.74 -16.79 1.91
N ASP A 162 -17.12 -16.20 3.04
CA ASP A 162 -18.52 -16.23 3.48
C ASP A 162 -19.43 -15.59 2.41
N ASP A 163 -20.54 -16.25 2.13
CA ASP A 163 -21.51 -15.84 1.14
C ASP A 163 -20.93 -15.62 -0.28
N PHE A 164 -19.96 -16.45 -0.66
CA PHE A 164 -19.17 -16.34 -1.89
C PHE A 164 -20.00 -16.03 -3.14
N ALA A 165 -21.09 -16.74 -3.36
CA ALA A 165 -21.91 -16.58 -4.57
C ALA A 165 -22.52 -15.16 -4.67
N ASN A 166 -23.04 -14.63 -3.57
CA ASN A 166 -23.60 -13.27 -3.53
C ASN A 166 -22.51 -12.21 -3.62
N VAL A 167 -21.36 -12.44 -2.98
CA VAL A 167 -20.21 -11.51 -3.07
C VAL A 167 -19.70 -11.44 -4.51
N VAL A 168 -19.55 -12.56 -5.22
CA VAL A 168 -19.14 -12.57 -6.64
C VAL A 168 -20.19 -11.86 -7.51
N GLY A 169 -21.48 -12.07 -7.22
CA GLY A 169 -22.59 -11.37 -7.88
C GLY A 169 -22.48 -9.85 -7.68
N ALA A 170 -22.29 -9.40 -6.42
CA ALA A 170 -22.14 -7.99 -6.08
C ALA A 170 -20.92 -7.35 -6.74
N VAL A 171 -19.77 -8.04 -6.74
CA VAL A 171 -18.54 -7.61 -7.44
C VAL A 171 -18.77 -7.44 -8.93
N SER A 172 -19.50 -8.36 -9.56
CA SER A 172 -19.83 -8.29 -10.98
C SER A 172 -20.72 -7.07 -11.30
N VAL A 173 -21.72 -6.79 -10.46
CA VAL A 173 -22.56 -5.60 -10.56
C VAL A 173 -21.75 -4.33 -10.32
N ALA A 174 -20.96 -4.30 -9.24
CA ALA A 174 -20.10 -3.15 -8.91
C ALA A 174 -19.15 -2.78 -10.06
N ASN A 175 -18.52 -3.77 -10.70
CA ASN A 175 -17.66 -3.57 -11.86
C ASN A 175 -18.39 -2.90 -13.03
N ARG A 176 -19.66 -3.24 -13.25
CA ARG A 176 -20.48 -2.66 -14.31
C ARG A 176 -20.94 -1.24 -13.99
N ILE A 177 -21.45 -0.98 -12.79
CA ILE A 177 -21.97 0.34 -12.41
C ILE A 177 -20.88 1.38 -12.25
N LEU A 178 -19.64 0.97 -11.92
CA LEU A 178 -18.46 1.83 -11.91
C LEU A 178 -17.94 2.14 -13.33
N GLY A 179 -18.53 1.54 -14.37
CA GLY A 179 -18.17 1.77 -15.76
C GLY A 179 -16.92 1.06 -16.26
N PHE A 180 -16.27 0.23 -15.43
CA PHE A 180 -15.05 -0.48 -15.84
C PHE A 180 -15.34 -1.66 -16.76
N VAL A 181 -16.40 -2.41 -16.48
CA VAL A 181 -16.90 -3.61 -17.20
C VAL A 181 -15.89 -4.73 -17.26
N ASN A 182 -14.71 -4.50 -17.81
CA ASN A 182 -13.55 -5.43 -17.85
C ASN A 182 -12.25 -4.68 -18.15
N ALA A 183 -11.11 -5.33 -17.87
CA ALA A 183 -9.82 -4.82 -18.30
C ALA A 183 -9.68 -4.87 -19.84
N PRO A 184 -8.79 -4.06 -20.46
CA PRO A 184 -8.58 -4.06 -21.91
C PRO A 184 -8.27 -5.46 -22.45
N SER A 185 -9.04 -5.94 -23.42
CA SER A 185 -8.98 -7.34 -23.90
C SER A 185 -7.64 -7.71 -24.54
N LEU A 186 -6.99 -6.78 -25.24
CA LEU A 186 -5.64 -6.97 -25.77
C LEU A 186 -4.66 -7.26 -24.64
N MET A 187 -4.70 -6.44 -23.58
CA MET A 187 -3.80 -6.57 -22.43
C MET A 187 -4.03 -7.87 -21.66
N GLN A 188 -5.28 -8.33 -21.54
CA GLN A 188 -5.55 -9.65 -20.94
C GLN A 188 -4.83 -10.78 -21.70
N ARG A 189 -4.77 -10.73 -23.04
CA ARG A 189 -4.06 -11.71 -23.87
C ARG A 189 -2.55 -11.60 -23.75
N VAL A 190 -2.02 -10.36 -23.66
CA VAL A 190 -0.59 -10.11 -23.44
C VAL A 190 -0.17 -10.67 -22.08
N ILE A 191 -0.89 -10.31 -21.00
CA ILE A 191 -0.60 -10.79 -19.64
C ILE A 191 -0.68 -12.31 -19.56
N GLY A 192 -1.63 -12.96 -20.23
CA GLY A 192 -1.74 -14.41 -20.27
C GLY A 192 -0.48 -15.13 -20.77
N ARG A 193 0.38 -14.42 -21.53
CA ARG A 193 1.69 -14.92 -22.02
C ARG A 193 2.86 -14.51 -21.11
N CYS A 194 2.63 -13.57 -20.20
CA CYS A 194 3.66 -13.02 -19.31
C CYS A 194 3.47 -13.47 -17.83
N ILE A 195 2.53 -14.36 -17.57
CA ILE A 195 2.31 -14.88 -16.21
C ILE A 195 3.59 -15.54 -15.70
N GLY A 196 4.00 -15.16 -14.49
CA GLY A 196 5.23 -15.63 -13.84
C GLY A 196 6.51 -14.91 -14.29
N GLN A 197 6.39 -13.94 -15.20
CA GLN A 197 7.51 -13.06 -15.57
C GLN A 197 7.45 -11.76 -14.77
N THR A 198 8.63 -11.16 -14.56
CA THR A 198 8.79 -9.83 -13.98
C THR A 198 9.76 -9.02 -14.83
N ALA A 199 9.64 -7.69 -14.78
CA ALA A 199 10.73 -6.82 -15.21
C ALA A 199 11.97 -7.06 -14.33
N ASP A 200 13.12 -6.53 -14.74
CA ASP A 200 14.31 -6.56 -13.89
C ASP A 200 14.11 -5.64 -12.68
N LEU A 201 13.99 -6.24 -11.51
CA LEU A 201 13.74 -5.55 -10.24
C LEU A 201 15.04 -5.30 -9.45
N SER A 202 16.18 -5.83 -9.90
CA SER A 202 17.49 -5.69 -9.21
C SER A 202 17.95 -4.23 -9.14
N VAL A 203 17.62 -3.44 -10.15
CA VAL A 203 17.92 -2.00 -10.21
C VAL A 203 17.31 -1.26 -9.02
N TYR A 204 16.14 -1.69 -8.54
CA TYR A 204 15.50 -1.04 -7.39
C TYR A 204 16.21 -1.38 -6.09
N GLU A 205 16.71 -2.61 -5.91
CA GLU A 205 17.48 -2.99 -4.73
C GLU A 205 18.80 -2.22 -4.67
N GLU A 206 19.53 -2.11 -5.79
CA GLU A 206 20.75 -1.30 -5.88
C GLU A 206 20.47 0.17 -5.56
N ASN A 207 19.44 0.77 -6.14
CA ASN A 207 19.06 2.16 -5.89
C ASN A 207 18.70 2.39 -4.41
N LYS A 208 17.99 1.44 -3.79
CA LYS A 208 17.65 1.43 -2.37
C LYS A 208 18.94 1.47 -1.53
N ASP A 209 19.89 0.58 -1.80
CA ASP A 209 21.10 0.44 -1.00
C ASP A 209 21.95 1.71 -1.05
N ILE A 210 22.11 2.30 -2.24
CA ILE A 210 22.83 3.57 -2.44
C ILE A 210 22.17 4.69 -1.62
N LEU A 211 20.87 4.88 -1.76
CA LEU A 211 20.14 5.93 -1.06
C LEU A 211 20.10 5.72 0.44
N TYR A 212 19.78 4.51 0.90
CA TYR A 212 19.67 4.20 2.32
C TYR A 212 20.99 4.48 3.06
N LYS A 213 22.10 3.99 2.49
CA LYS A 213 23.43 4.23 3.04
C LYS A 213 23.75 5.73 3.13
N ALA A 214 23.57 6.46 2.02
CA ALA A 214 23.89 7.88 1.96
C ALA A 214 23.02 8.71 2.92
N LEU A 215 21.72 8.50 2.93
CA LEU A 215 20.80 9.23 3.81
C LEU A 215 21.12 8.98 5.29
N THR A 216 21.43 7.74 5.67
CA THR A 216 21.84 7.40 7.03
C THR A 216 23.15 8.10 7.41
N GLU A 217 24.15 8.13 6.52
CA GLU A 217 25.42 8.85 6.71
C GLU A 217 25.20 10.37 6.84
N TYR A 218 24.20 10.93 6.12
CA TYR A 218 23.85 12.36 6.22
C TYR A 218 23.01 12.67 7.46
N GLY A 219 22.64 11.66 8.25
CA GLY A 219 21.91 11.79 9.51
C GLY A 219 20.41 11.82 9.40
N TYR A 220 19.83 11.36 8.29
CA TYR A 220 18.41 11.08 8.21
C TYR A 220 18.08 9.80 8.97
N SER A 221 17.00 9.81 9.76
CA SER A 221 16.45 8.60 10.36
C SER A 221 15.54 7.91 9.36
N CYS A 222 15.83 6.67 9.03
CA CYS A 222 15.05 5.90 8.05
C CYS A 222 14.99 4.43 8.44
N VAL A 223 13.79 3.86 8.41
CA VAL A 223 13.61 2.41 8.44
C VAL A 223 14.00 1.85 7.07
N GLU A 224 14.84 0.81 7.06
CA GLU A 224 15.28 0.20 5.80
C GLU A 224 14.09 -0.45 5.08
N PRO A 225 13.80 -0.06 3.83
CA PRO A 225 12.73 -0.69 3.05
C PRO A 225 13.04 -2.17 2.77
N LYS A 226 12.06 -3.03 2.98
CA LYS A 226 12.14 -4.47 2.67
C LYS A 226 11.46 -4.81 1.35
N GLY A 227 10.76 -3.86 0.76
CA GLY A 227 10.09 -4.01 -0.52
C GLY A 227 9.70 -2.67 -1.14
N THR A 228 8.97 -2.72 -2.25
CA THR A 228 8.58 -1.58 -3.10
C THR A 228 9.78 -0.87 -3.75
N PHE A 229 9.57 0.33 -4.25
CA PHE A 229 10.61 1.26 -4.69
C PHE A 229 10.44 2.62 -4.00
N TYR A 230 9.97 2.58 -2.74
CA TYR A 230 9.82 3.76 -1.89
C TYR A 230 10.66 3.66 -0.64
N MET A 231 11.13 4.82 -0.21
CA MET A 231 11.80 5.02 1.08
C MET A 231 11.07 6.13 1.83
N PHE A 232 10.94 5.99 3.14
CA PHE A 232 10.11 6.87 3.96
C PHE A 232 10.88 7.39 5.19
N PRO A 233 11.89 8.26 4.98
CA PRO A 233 12.67 8.83 6.07
C PRO A 233 11.86 9.82 6.89
N LYS A 234 12.30 10.03 8.14
CA LYS A 234 11.84 11.12 8.97
C LYS A 234 12.41 12.44 8.45
N SER A 235 11.58 13.49 8.37
CA SER A 235 12.04 14.84 8.06
C SER A 235 12.88 15.42 9.19
N ILE A 236 13.86 16.27 8.85
CA ILE A 236 14.76 16.85 9.85
C ILE A 236 14.02 17.83 10.75
N ILE A 237 13.01 18.50 10.20
CA ILE A 237 12.08 19.36 10.96
C ILE A 237 10.71 18.70 11.08
N PRO A 238 9.92 19.01 12.13
CA PRO A 238 8.60 18.40 12.33
C PRO A 238 7.59 18.69 11.21
N ASP A 239 7.68 19.86 10.57
CA ASP A 239 6.81 20.22 9.43
C ASP A 239 7.36 19.60 8.14
N ASP A 240 6.78 18.46 7.76
CA ASP A 240 7.14 17.73 6.56
C ASP A 240 6.77 18.47 5.27
N LYS A 241 5.78 19.34 5.30
CA LYS A 241 5.38 20.15 4.15
C LYS A 241 6.39 21.27 3.88
N GLU A 242 6.81 21.98 4.93
CA GLU A 242 7.88 22.97 4.86
C GLU A 242 9.18 22.30 4.39
N PHE A 243 9.54 21.16 4.99
CA PHE A 243 10.70 20.39 4.59
C PHE A 243 10.69 20.03 3.09
N CYS A 244 9.58 19.49 2.59
CA CYS A 244 9.45 19.13 1.19
C CYS A 244 9.38 20.35 0.25
N ALA A 245 8.85 21.48 0.72
CA ALA A 245 8.91 22.73 -0.03
C ALA A 245 10.35 23.23 -0.17
N LYS A 246 11.12 23.22 0.92
CA LYS A 246 12.53 23.59 0.93
C LYS A 246 13.42 22.67 0.08
N ALA A 247 13.09 21.38 0.05
CA ALA A 247 13.82 20.40 -0.76
C ALA A 247 13.85 20.75 -2.25
N LYS A 248 12.85 21.46 -2.76
CA LYS A 248 12.79 21.94 -4.16
C LYS A 248 13.90 22.93 -4.49
N ASP A 249 14.36 23.73 -3.53
CA ASP A 249 15.49 24.67 -3.72
C ASP A 249 16.80 23.90 -4.00
N PHE A 250 16.83 22.62 -3.61
CA PHE A 250 17.93 21.70 -3.88
C PHE A 250 17.60 20.72 -5.03
N HIS A 251 16.59 21.00 -5.85
CA HIS A 251 16.14 20.17 -6.97
C HIS A 251 15.65 18.77 -6.57
N LEU A 252 15.18 18.61 -5.32
CA LEU A 252 14.58 17.37 -4.83
C LEU A 252 13.06 17.49 -4.85
N ILE A 253 12.39 16.57 -5.56
CA ILE A 253 10.92 16.46 -5.58
C ILE A 253 10.55 15.24 -4.75
N ILE A 254 10.17 15.47 -3.51
CA ILE A 254 9.78 14.46 -2.51
C ILE A 254 8.37 14.75 -2.01
N VAL A 255 7.71 13.74 -1.43
CA VAL A 255 6.29 13.86 -1.04
C VAL A 255 6.15 13.88 0.47
N PRO A 256 5.44 14.87 1.05
CA PRO A 256 5.24 14.95 2.49
C PRO A 256 4.53 13.73 3.07
N GLY A 257 4.97 13.27 4.25
CA GLY A 257 4.39 12.13 4.95
C GLY A 257 2.97 12.36 5.43
N SER A 258 2.61 13.62 5.68
CA SER A 258 1.23 14.02 6.03
C SER A 258 0.20 13.60 4.96
N THR A 259 0.59 13.46 3.68
CA THR A 259 -0.29 12.93 2.62
C THR A 259 -0.56 11.43 2.72
N PHE A 260 0.17 10.73 3.60
CA PHE A 260 0.02 9.32 3.89
C PHE A 260 -0.49 9.06 5.32
N GLY A 261 -0.99 10.11 6.00
CA GLY A 261 -1.41 10.01 7.39
C GLY A 261 -0.28 9.89 8.41
N CYS A 262 0.95 10.26 8.04
CA CYS A 262 2.15 10.16 8.90
C CYS A 262 3.02 11.42 8.80
N PRO A 263 2.63 12.52 9.45
CA PRO A 263 3.40 13.77 9.43
C PRO A 263 4.80 13.59 10.03
N GLY A 264 5.70 14.49 9.68
CA GLY A 264 7.11 14.45 10.12
C GLY A 264 7.97 13.43 9.35
N HIS A 265 7.49 12.93 8.22
CA HIS A 265 8.20 12.04 7.30
C HIS A 265 8.09 12.55 5.87
N PHE A 266 8.83 11.93 4.95
CA PHE A 266 8.68 12.18 3.53
C PHE A 266 8.97 10.93 2.70
N ARG A 267 8.33 10.83 1.53
CA ARG A 267 8.54 9.70 0.64
C ARG A 267 9.50 10.06 -0.50
N ILE A 268 10.46 9.19 -0.74
CA ILE A 268 11.32 9.16 -1.92
C ILE A 268 10.87 7.98 -2.80
N ALA A 269 10.72 8.20 -4.11
CA ALA A 269 10.58 7.14 -5.10
C ALA A 269 11.93 6.94 -5.79
N TYR A 270 12.48 5.73 -5.74
CA TYR A 270 13.77 5.40 -6.36
C TYR A 270 13.65 4.49 -7.58
N CYS A 271 12.45 4.44 -8.19
CA CYS A 271 12.22 3.79 -9.49
C CYS A 271 12.68 4.70 -10.65
N VAL A 272 13.93 5.09 -10.59
CA VAL A 272 14.59 5.98 -11.55
C VAL A 272 15.91 5.37 -11.99
N GLU A 273 16.54 5.93 -13.01
CA GLU A 273 17.89 5.51 -13.43
C GLU A 273 18.90 5.70 -12.29
N LYS A 274 19.85 4.79 -12.19
CA LYS A 274 20.91 4.79 -11.16
C LYS A 274 21.66 6.12 -11.12
N GLN A 275 21.91 6.73 -12.27
CA GLN A 275 22.57 8.04 -12.36
C GLN A 275 21.75 9.14 -11.68
N THR A 276 20.43 9.10 -11.79
CA THR A 276 19.54 10.05 -11.08
C THR A 276 19.67 9.91 -9.57
N VAL A 277 19.77 8.68 -9.06
CA VAL A 277 20.03 8.42 -7.65
C VAL A 277 21.36 9.06 -7.23
N HIS A 278 22.44 8.77 -7.94
CA HIS A 278 23.76 9.36 -7.63
C HIS A 278 23.75 10.90 -7.65
N ASN A 279 23.09 11.49 -8.65
CA ASN A 279 23.00 12.95 -8.76
C ASN A 279 22.22 13.58 -7.59
N SER A 280 21.28 12.84 -6.98
CA SER A 280 20.46 13.34 -5.86
C SER A 280 21.22 13.35 -4.52
N LEU A 281 22.29 12.57 -4.36
CA LEU A 281 22.97 12.39 -3.07
C LEU A 281 23.53 13.70 -2.51
N GLU A 282 24.19 14.48 -3.36
CA GLU A 282 24.74 15.79 -2.97
C GLU A 282 23.64 16.78 -2.57
N ALA A 283 22.50 16.71 -3.23
CA ALA A 283 21.35 17.55 -2.92
C ALA A 283 20.75 17.19 -1.53
N PHE A 284 20.61 15.91 -1.22
CA PHE A 284 20.19 15.46 0.11
C PHE A 284 21.17 15.86 1.20
N LYS A 285 22.47 15.78 0.92
CA LYS A 285 23.49 16.24 1.86
C LYS A 285 23.37 17.74 2.14
N LYS A 286 23.29 18.57 1.09
CA LYS A 286 23.10 20.03 1.24
C LYS A 286 21.83 20.40 1.99
N LEU A 287 20.72 19.68 1.74
CA LEU A 287 19.47 19.87 2.45
C LEU A 287 19.62 19.53 3.94
N ALA A 288 20.35 18.44 4.27
CA ALA A 288 20.62 18.08 5.66
C ALA A 288 21.51 19.12 6.35
N ASP A 289 22.57 19.58 5.69
CA ASP A 289 23.51 20.57 6.22
C ASP A 289 22.79 21.92 6.44
N PHE A 290 21.86 22.31 5.58
CA PHE A 290 21.04 23.53 5.75
C PHE A 290 20.28 23.56 7.07
N TYR A 291 19.76 22.41 7.54
CA TYR A 291 19.00 22.34 8.79
C TYR A 291 19.86 22.04 10.03
N LYS A 292 21.11 21.67 9.85
CA LYS A 292 22.04 21.43 10.97
C LYS A 292 22.83 22.67 11.39
N GLY A 293 22.78 23.73 10.58
CA GLY A 293 23.46 25.01 10.79
C GLY A 293 24.88 24.96 10.31
#